data_aa4fad4cde0f42385ccf582cef2630d1
#
_entry.id   aa4fad4cde0f42385ccf582cef2630d1
#
_cell.length_a   1.000
_cell.length_b   1.000
_cell.length_c   1.000
_cell.angle_alpha   90.00
_cell.angle_beta   90.00
_cell.angle_gamma   90.00
#
_symmetry.space_group_name_H-M   'P 1'
#
loop_
_entity.id
_entity.type
_entity.pdbx_description
1 polymer ?
#
loop_
_entity_poly.entity_id
_entity_poly.type
_entity_poly.pdbx_seq_one_letter_code
_entity_poly.pdbx_strand_id
1 'polypeptide(L)'
;MFSKLINKFKANPTLYYALSIAASWAGAGSLMNSTTMAQTIGVIPALIWCVFNTLACIVFGLIIWKLPTVREVMRTKACRFILALFSIFQIWLCMTAINEAWASTSLGAIGGLILTYAVTLAFIAVLYRKGIIANIMTDDGGMYLIYLLVVVLAGVSWLTSGFSFDGLSLGLEAPNLWQGIYKGLLLLPGPFTYPYFFKLLDYNESNGDKVKKCDIIKAFILGGIGFGVYLVFAFSLIFTNISPVLNICKAVLLSVLAISSLSSFIYSEFAVFGKKLGLGINLFALVFWIFVAPLGVMGVWTLMAESRVYLIVGILIAAIVKRTMDKRKVVRV
;
A
#
# COMPACT_ATOMS: atom_id res chain seq x y z
N MET A 1 17.01 -0.35 -22.99
CA MET A 1 15.66 -0.24 -22.41
C MET A 1 15.65 0.64 -21.16
N PHE A 2 16.47 0.37 -20.16
CA PHE A 2 16.56 1.10 -18.88
C PHE A 2 16.83 2.61 -19.04
N SER A 3 17.75 3.00 -19.95
CA SER A 3 18.08 4.42 -20.23
C SER A 3 16.89 5.20 -20.81
N LYS A 4 16.09 4.57 -21.68
CA LYS A 4 14.88 5.21 -22.23
C LYS A 4 13.81 5.46 -21.16
N LEU A 5 13.65 4.54 -20.18
CA LEU A 5 12.73 4.68 -19.06
C LEU A 5 13.17 5.79 -18.12
N ILE A 6 14.46 5.87 -17.79
CA ILE A 6 15.02 6.97 -16.99
C ILE A 6 14.77 8.33 -17.66
N ASN A 7 14.94 8.40 -18.98
CA ASN A 7 14.66 9.63 -19.72
C ASN A 7 13.17 10.02 -19.70
N LYS A 8 12.26 9.04 -19.81
CA LYS A 8 10.82 9.27 -19.63
C LYS A 8 10.48 9.74 -18.21
N PHE A 9 11.05 9.11 -17.19
CA PHE A 9 10.92 9.55 -15.80
C PHE A 9 11.33 11.00 -15.62
N LYS A 10 12.49 11.40 -16.17
CA LYS A 10 12.96 12.80 -16.11
C LYS A 10 12.04 13.77 -16.85
N ALA A 11 11.35 13.32 -17.89
CA ALA A 11 10.43 14.15 -18.67
C ALA A 11 9.10 14.43 -17.94
N ASN A 12 8.59 13.47 -17.18
CA ASN A 12 7.32 13.62 -16.43
C ASN A 12 7.38 12.96 -15.05
N PRO A 13 8.19 13.48 -14.12
CA PRO A 13 8.39 12.85 -12.81
C PRO A 13 7.09 12.77 -11.99
N THR A 14 6.20 13.74 -12.10
CA THR A 14 4.93 13.76 -11.37
C THR A 14 4.07 12.54 -11.66
N LEU A 15 3.97 12.13 -12.93
CA LEU A 15 3.20 10.94 -13.32
C LEU A 15 3.83 9.66 -12.77
N TYR A 16 5.15 9.52 -12.86
CA TYR A 16 5.84 8.33 -12.35
C TYR A 16 5.75 8.22 -10.83
N TYR A 17 5.87 9.33 -10.11
CA TYR A 17 5.61 9.35 -8.67
C TYR A 17 4.16 8.98 -8.35
N ALA A 18 3.19 9.51 -9.11
CA ALA A 18 1.79 9.19 -8.91
C ALA A 18 1.50 7.70 -9.11
N LEU A 19 2.03 7.10 -10.18
CA LEU A 19 1.90 5.67 -10.45
C LEU A 19 2.56 4.82 -9.36
N SER A 20 3.76 5.20 -8.90
CA SER A 20 4.45 4.49 -7.81
C SER A 20 3.69 4.62 -6.48
N ILE A 21 3.12 5.79 -6.17
CA ILE A 21 2.27 5.97 -4.99
C ILE A 21 1.01 5.09 -5.10
N ALA A 22 0.33 5.11 -6.24
CA ALA A 22 -0.85 4.30 -6.47
C ALA A 22 -0.55 2.80 -6.34
N ALA A 23 0.54 2.33 -6.97
CA ALA A 23 0.96 0.94 -6.95
C ALA A 23 1.36 0.45 -5.55
N SER A 24 2.15 1.26 -4.83
CA SER A 24 2.55 0.94 -3.45
C SER A 24 1.36 0.89 -2.49
N TRP A 25 0.34 1.73 -2.73
CA TRP A 25 -0.88 1.77 -1.92
C TRP A 25 -1.90 0.71 -2.34
N ALA A 26 -1.91 0.31 -3.62
CA ALA A 26 -2.78 -0.74 -4.18
C ALA A 26 -2.33 -2.14 -3.74
N GLY A 27 -2.24 -2.37 -2.44
CA GLY A 27 -1.90 -3.69 -1.91
C GLY A 27 -3.03 -4.71 -2.13
N ALA A 28 -2.67 -6.00 -2.18
CA ALA A 28 -3.63 -7.11 -2.29
C ALA A 28 -4.69 -7.08 -1.17
N GLY A 29 -4.33 -6.61 0.02
CA GLY A 29 -5.25 -6.38 1.13
C GLY A 29 -6.40 -5.43 0.78
N SER A 30 -6.23 -4.50 -0.16
CA SER A 30 -7.31 -3.60 -0.58
C SER A 30 -8.45 -4.35 -1.27
N LEU A 31 -8.13 -5.28 -2.17
CA LEU A 31 -9.13 -6.14 -2.83
C LEU A 31 -9.71 -7.17 -1.87
N MET A 32 -8.87 -7.87 -1.12
CA MET A 32 -9.31 -8.94 -0.21
C MET A 32 -10.19 -8.39 0.91
N ASN A 33 -9.78 -7.29 1.55
CA ASN A 33 -10.55 -6.68 2.64
C ASN A 33 -11.87 -6.07 2.16
N SER A 34 -11.90 -5.41 1.00
CA SER A 34 -13.17 -4.87 0.44
C SER A 34 -14.15 -5.99 0.12
N THR A 35 -13.67 -7.11 -0.42
CA THR A 35 -14.50 -8.29 -0.71
C THR A 35 -15.05 -8.90 0.59
N THR A 36 -14.17 -9.14 1.57
CA THR A 36 -14.58 -9.70 2.87
C THR A 36 -15.58 -8.80 3.58
N MET A 37 -15.36 -7.48 3.58
CA MET A 37 -16.28 -6.54 4.20
C MET A 37 -17.65 -6.54 3.51
N ALA A 38 -17.70 -6.56 2.18
CA ALA A 38 -18.97 -6.60 1.46
C ALA A 38 -19.76 -7.89 1.78
N GLN A 39 -19.08 -9.01 1.96
CA GLN A 39 -19.69 -10.29 2.32
C GLN A 39 -20.13 -10.37 3.79
N THR A 40 -19.40 -9.72 4.71
CA THR A 40 -19.63 -9.87 6.15
C THR A 40 -20.49 -8.78 6.77
N ILE A 41 -20.33 -7.52 6.35
CA ILE A 41 -21.04 -6.35 6.92
C ILE A 41 -21.85 -5.58 5.88
N GLY A 42 -21.72 -5.89 4.60
CA GLY A 42 -22.52 -5.36 3.52
C GLY A 42 -21.77 -4.43 2.55
N VAL A 43 -22.43 -4.21 1.41
CA VAL A 43 -21.87 -3.47 0.26
C VAL A 43 -21.59 -2.01 0.58
N ILE A 44 -22.53 -1.31 1.25
CA ILE A 44 -22.37 0.12 1.56
C ILE A 44 -21.22 0.37 2.56
N PRO A 45 -21.09 -0.36 3.70
CA PRO A 45 -19.91 -0.25 4.55
C PRO A 45 -18.57 -0.48 3.84
N ALA A 46 -18.53 -1.45 2.92
CA ALA A 46 -17.35 -1.72 2.13
C ALA A 46 -17.04 -0.58 1.13
N LEU A 47 -18.05 0.04 0.51
CA LEU A 47 -17.88 1.24 -0.32
C LEU A 47 -17.34 2.42 0.49
N ILE A 48 -17.87 2.66 1.69
CA ILE A 48 -17.40 3.70 2.60
C ILE A 48 -15.89 3.48 2.88
N TRP A 49 -15.51 2.26 3.20
CA TRP A 49 -14.10 1.89 3.40
C TRP A 49 -13.24 2.17 2.14
N CYS A 50 -13.73 1.84 0.94
CA CYS A 50 -13.04 2.13 -0.32
C CYS A 50 -12.82 3.63 -0.54
N VAL A 51 -13.81 4.47 -0.21
CA VAL A 51 -13.70 5.93 -0.30
C VAL A 51 -12.59 6.44 0.62
N PHE A 52 -12.57 6.02 1.89
CA PHE A 52 -11.52 6.40 2.84
C PHE A 52 -10.14 5.91 2.38
N ASN A 53 -10.08 4.72 1.80
CA ASN A 53 -8.85 4.15 1.27
C ASN A 53 -8.28 4.99 0.11
N THR A 54 -9.15 5.47 -0.79
CA THR A 54 -8.80 6.39 -1.87
C THR A 54 -8.32 7.74 -1.32
N LEU A 55 -9.00 8.27 -0.31
CA LEU A 55 -8.67 9.56 0.29
C LEU A 55 -7.37 9.54 1.10
N ALA A 56 -6.91 8.39 1.58
CA ALA A 56 -5.77 8.31 2.48
C ALA A 56 -4.49 8.96 1.90
N CYS A 57 -4.14 8.65 0.65
CA CYS A 57 -2.96 9.23 -0.01
C CYS A 57 -3.14 10.73 -0.27
N ILE A 58 -4.35 11.17 -0.64
CA ILE A 58 -4.66 12.58 -0.90
C ILE A 58 -4.51 13.40 0.38
N VAL A 59 -5.12 12.92 1.48
CA VAL A 59 -5.04 13.56 2.81
C VAL A 59 -3.60 13.61 3.29
N PHE A 60 -2.83 12.53 3.13
CA PHE A 60 -1.42 12.51 3.46
C PHE A 60 -0.64 13.59 2.71
N GLY A 61 -0.80 13.69 1.38
CA GLY A 61 -0.13 14.69 0.56
C GLY A 61 -0.45 16.12 1.01
N LEU A 62 -1.71 16.40 1.33
CA LEU A 62 -2.17 17.70 1.81
C LEU A 62 -1.60 18.04 3.20
N ILE A 63 -1.56 17.07 4.12
CA ILE A 63 -1.00 17.26 5.48
C ILE A 63 0.51 17.54 5.40
N ILE A 64 1.25 16.76 4.65
CA ILE A 64 2.70 16.95 4.48
C ILE A 64 3.02 18.33 3.86
N TRP A 65 2.15 18.81 2.97
CA TRP A 65 2.31 20.15 2.40
C TRP A 65 2.05 21.27 3.42
N LYS A 66 0.96 21.17 4.17
CA LYS A 66 0.54 22.23 5.12
C LYS A 66 1.28 22.20 6.44
N LEU A 67 1.81 21.05 6.83
CA LEU A 67 2.49 20.82 8.12
C LEU A 67 3.90 20.25 7.92
N PRO A 68 4.88 21.07 7.47
CA PRO A 68 6.25 20.60 7.25
C PRO A 68 6.90 20.02 8.51
N THR A 69 6.49 20.46 9.71
CA THR A 69 6.96 19.92 10.99
C THR A 69 6.66 18.42 11.17
N VAL A 70 5.58 17.92 10.60
CA VAL A 70 5.29 16.47 10.59
C VAL A 70 6.43 15.73 9.90
N ARG A 71 6.87 16.24 8.74
CA ARG A 71 7.95 15.63 7.97
C ARG A 71 9.29 15.66 8.73
N GLU A 72 9.57 16.74 9.48
CA GLU A 72 10.76 16.81 10.32
C GLU A 72 10.73 15.78 11.44
N VAL A 73 9.60 15.60 12.11
CA VAL A 73 9.42 14.57 13.15
C VAL A 73 9.60 13.17 12.55
N MET A 74 9.02 12.90 11.38
CA MET A 74 9.14 11.62 10.68
C MET A 74 10.58 11.31 10.24
N ARG A 75 11.44 12.31 10.09
CA ARG A 75 12.86 12.15 9.78
C ARG A 75 13.73 11.81 11.00
N THR A 76 13.22 11.92 12.22
CA THR A 76 13.97 11.57 13.42
C THR A 76 14.34 10.09 13.43
N LYS A 77 15.49 9.74 14.04
CA LYS A 77 15.94 8.34 14.13
C LYS A 77 14.92 7.43 14.81
N ALA A 78 14.34 7.92 15.91
CA ALA A 78 13.33 7.17 16.66
C ALA A 78 12.10 6.87 15.80
N CYS A 79 11.56 7.87 15.10
CA CYS A 79 10.40 7.71 14.25
C CYS A 79 10.70 6.75 13.10
N ARG A 80 11.85 6.88 12.43
CA ARG A 80 12.26 5.97 11.35
C ARG A 80 12.39 4.53 11.82
N PHE A 81 12.92 4.30 13.01
CA PHE A 81 13.01 2.97 13.60
C PHE A 81 11.63 2.34 13.81
N ILE A 82 10.69 3.10 14.42
CA ILE A 82 9.32 2.62 14.63
C ILE A 82 8.62 2.34 13.30
N LEU A 83 8.78 3.22 12.30
CA LEU A 83 8.20 3.04 10.98
C LEU A 83 8.71 1.78 10.28
N ALA A 84 9.99 1.46 10.45
CA ALA A 84 10.56 0.24 9.89
C ALA A 84 9.96 -1.01 10.56
N LEU A 85 9.70 -1.00 11.86
CA LEU A 85 8.96 -2.10 12.50
C LEU A 85 7.57 -2.29 11.87
N PHE A 86 6.88 -1.20 11.51
CA PHE A 86 5.60 -1.29 10.76
C PHE A 86 5.77 -1.86 9.36
N SER A 87 6.91 -1.62 8.69
CA SER A 87 7.20 -2.24 7.39
C SER A 87 7.26 -3.75 7.46
N ILE A 88 7.72 -4.34 8.56
CA ILE A 88 7.72 -5.81 8.76
C ILE A 88 6.29 -6.36 8.71
N PHE A 89 5.33 -5.72 9.40
CA PHE A 89 3.93 -6.12 9.32
C PHE A 89 3.36 -6.02 7.91
N GLN A 90 3.76 -5.00 7.16
CA GLN A 90 3.35 -4.84 5.76
C GLN A 90 3.96 -5.92 4.85
N ILE A 91 5.23 -6.29 5.08
CA ILE A 91 5.86 -7.42 4.39
C ILE A 91 5.07 -8.70 4.66
N TRP A 92 4.73 -8.98 5.91
CA TRP A 92 3.93 -10.14 6.29
C TRP A 92 2.54 -10.12 5.66
N LEU A 93 1.88 -8.97 5.62
CA LEU A 93 0.58 -8.80 4.95
C LEU A 93 0.67 -9.15 3.46
N CYS A 94 1.68 -8.66 2.76
CA CYS A 94 1.89 -8.95 1.34
C CYS A 94 2.20 -10.44 1.11
N MET A 95 3.05 -11.04 1.95
CA MET A 95 3.38 -12.46 1.87
C MET A 95 2.14 -13.33 2.11
N THR A 96 1.32 -13.00 3.12
CA THR A 96 0.07 -13.72 3.40
C THR A 96 -0.90 -13.62 2.23
N ALA A 97 -1.02 -12.45 1.61
CA ALA A 97 -1.88 -12.25 0.45
C ALA A 97 -1.43 -13.09 -0.77
N ILE A 98 -0.12 -13.18 -1.04
CA ILE A 98 0.40 -14.06 -2.11
C ILE A 98 0.07 -15.52 -1.79
N ASN A 99 0.34 -15.95 -0.56
CA ASN A 99 0.09 -17.33 -0.15
C ASN A 99 -1.39 -17.71 -0.27
N GLU A 100 -2.31 -16.91 0.28
CA GLU A 100 -3.75 -17.17 0.20
C GLU A 100 -4.26 -17.18 -1.24
N ALA A 101 -3.76 -16.23 -2.08
CA ALA A 101 -4.15 -16.16 -3.47
C ALA A 101 -3.83 -17.46 -4.22
N TRP A 102 -2.66 -18.03 -4.03
CA TRP A 102 -2.24 -19.26 -4.74
C TRP A 102 -2.70 -20.53 -4.05
N ALA A 103 -2.84 -20.54 -2.72
CA ALA A 103 -3.41 -21.67 -1.99
C ALA A 103 -4.85 -21.98 -2.43
N SER A 104 -5.59 -20.97 -2.90
CA SER A 104 -6.96 -21.12 -3.43
C SER A 104 -7.02 -21.65 -4.88
N THR A 105 -5.88 -21.87 -5.53
CA THR A 105 -5.78 -22.41 -6.88
C THR A 105 -5.39 -23.91 -6.88
N SER A 106 -5.21 -24.48 -8.07
CA SER A 106 -4.72 -25.87 -8.23
C SER A 106 -3.29 -26.10 -7.69
N LEU A 107 -2.52 -25.05 -7.40
CA LEU A 107 -1.19 -25.15 -6.76
C LEU A 107 -1.29 -25.56 -5.28
N GLY A 108 -2.43 -25.29 -4.63
CA GLY A 108 -2.66 -25.62 -3.23
C GLY A 108 -1.74 -24.89 -2.24
N ALA A 109 -1.87 -25.23 -0.97
CA ALA A 109 -1.15 -24.54 0.12
C ALA A 109 0.37 -24.63 -0.01
N ILE A 110 0.92 -25.76 -0.40
CA ILE A 110 2.37 -25.95 -0.55
C ILE A 110 2.91 -25.10 -1.71
N GLY A 111 2.21 -25.10 -2.85
CA GLY A 111 2.61 -24.28 -4.01
C GLY A 111 2.55 -22.78 -3.68
N GLY A 112 1.51 -22.32 -2.97
CA GLY A 112 1.41 -20.95 -2.47
C GLY A 112 2.57 -20.57 -1.55
N LEU A 113 2.92 -21.45 -0.61
CA LEU A 113 4.04 -21.26 0.30
C LEU A 113 5.37 -21.09 -0.45
N ILE A 114 5.71 -22.04 -1.33
CA ILE A 114 6.94 -22.01 -2.11
C ILE A 114 7.04 -20.72 -2.94
N LEU A 115 5.97 -20.36 -3.64
CA LEU A 115 5.94 -19.17 -4.48
C LEU A 115 6.14 -17.89 -3.64
N THR A 116 5.51 -17.80 -2.47
CA THR A 116 5.64 -16.65 -1.57
C THR A 116 7.09 -16.44 -1.14
N TYR A 117 7.76 -17.50 -0.70
CA TYR A 117 9.18 -17.44 -0.33
C TYR A 117 10.07 -17.08 -1.52
N ALA A 118 9.87 -17.74 -2.67
CA ALA A 118 10.68 -17.50 -3.87
C ALA A 118 10.57 -16.06 -4.36
N VAL A 119 9.34 -15.51 -4.44
CA VAL A 119 9.08 -14.14 -4.88
C VAL A 119 9.69 -13.13 -3.90
N THR A 120 9.45 -13.31 -2.60
CA THR A 120 9.99 -12.39 -1.59
C THR A 120 11.51 -12.36 -1.59
N LEU A 121 12.15 -13.53 -1.65
CA LEU A 121 13.61 -13.63 -1.71
C LEU A 121 14.19 -12.98 -2.98
N ALA A 122 13.54 -13.18 -4.13
CA ALA A 122 13.94 -12.54 -5.39
C ALA A 122 13.90 -11.01 -5.29
N PHE A 123 12.84 -10.44 -4.68
CA PHE A 123 12.73 -8.99 -4.49
C PHE A 123 13.75 -8.45 -3.50
N ILE A 124 14.03 -9.16 -2.40
CA ILE A 124 15.12 -8.80 -1.47
C ILE A 124 16.45 -8.71 -2.25
N ALA A 125 16.78 -9.70 -3.07
CA ALA A 125 18.02 -9.73 -3.85
C ALA A 125 18.10 -8.60 -4.90
N VAL A 126 17.00 -8.32 -5.61
CA VAL A 126 16.95 -7.27 -6.63
C VAL A 126 17.11 -5.89 -6.00
N LEU A 127 16.35 -5.59 -4.94
CA LEU A 127 16.35 -4.28 -4.31
C LEU A 127 17.63 -4.00 -3.52
N TYR A 128 18.25 -5.03 -2.94
CA TYR A 128 19.58 -4.93 -2.36
C TYR A 128 20.63 -4.39 -3.35
N ARG A 129 20.51 -4.78 -4.62
CA ARG A 129 21.46 -4.40 -5.68
C ARG A 129 21.13 -3.06 -6.33
N LYS A 130 19.85 -2.80 -6.65
CA LYS A 130 19.44 -1.74 -7.57
C LYS A 130 18.78 -0.52 -6.90
N GLY A 131 18.30 -0.62 -5.67
CA GLY A 131 17.79 0.50 -4.87
C GLY A 131 16.50 1.15 -5.39
N ILE A 132 16.30 2.45 -5.07
CA ILE A 132 15.03 3.18 -5.27
C ILE A 132 14.56 3.25 -6.74
N ILE A 133 15.47 3.40 -7.69
CA ILE A 133 15.09 3.51 -9.11
C ILE A 133 14.45 2.19 -9.59
N ALA A 134 14.98 1.05 -9.14
CA ALA A 134 14.37 -0.23 -9.46
C ALA A 134 12.99 -0.36 -8.86
N ASN A 135 12.78 0.15 -7.63
CA ASN A 135 11.49 0.12 -6.97
C ASN A 135 10.45 0.96 -7.76
N ILE A 136 10.76 2.22 -8.07
CA ILE A 136 9.88 3.11 -8.85
C ILE A 136 9.51 2.46 -10.18
N MET A 137 10.47 1.86 -10.88
CA MET A 137 10.21 1.22 -12.18
C MET A 137 9.39 -0.06 -12.07
N THR A 138 9.57 -0.81 -10.99
CA THR A 138 8.76 -2.00 -10.70
C THR A 138 7.33 -1.59 -10.39
N ASP A 139 7.14 -0.53 -9.62
CA ASP A 139 5.83 0.02 -9.27
C ASP A 139 5.09 0.54 -10.51
N ASP A 140 5.77 1.29 -11.38
CA ASP A 140 5.18 1.79 -12.63
C ASP A 140 4.70 0.65 -13.53
N GLY A 141 5.58 -0.33 -13.79
CA GLY A 141 5.23 -1.52 -14.57
C GLY A 141 4.12 -2.34 -13.90
N GLY A 142 4.19 -2.47 -12.57
CA GLY A 142 3.18 -3.11 -11.74
C GLY A 142 1.82 -2.44 -11.87
N MET A 143 1.76 -1.11 -11.80
CA MET A 143 0.48 -0.38 -11.89
C MET A 143 -0.20 -0.51 -13.25
N TYR A 144 0.55 -0.46 -14.34
CA TYR A 144 -0.01 -0.74 -15.67
C TYR A 144 -0.56 -2.17 -15.76
N LEU A 145 0.16 -3.14 -15.21
CA LEU A 145 -0.28 -4.53 -15.20
C LEU A 145 -1.52 -4.72 -14.29
N ILE A 146 -1.58 -4.05 -13.14
CA ILE A 146 -2.74 -4.05 -12.24
C ILE A 146 -3.99 -3.54 -12.97
N TYR A 147 -3.90 -2.38 -13.65
CA TYR A 147 -5.02 -1.87 -14.42
C TYR A 147 -5.46 -2.82 -15.53
N LEU A 148 -4.51 -3.37 -16.29
CA LEU A 148 -4.83 -4.35 -17.32
C LEU A 148 -5.55 -5.56 -16.76
N LEU A 149 -4.99 -6.17 -15.72
CA LEU A 149 -5.54 -7.39 -15.11
C LEU A 149 -6.91 -7.16 -14.46
N VAL A 150 -7.10 -6.04 -13.73
CA VAL A 150 -8.38 -5.78 -13.07
C VAL A 150 -9.48 -5.47 -14.07
N VAL A 151 -9.17 -4.72 -15.15
CA VAL A 151 -10.16 -4.41 -16.22
C VAL A 151 -10.51 -5.68 -16.98
N VAL A 152 -9.52 -6.49 -17.36
CA VAL A 152 -9.76 -7.76 -18.06
C VAL A 152 -10.55 -8.72 -17.17
N LEU A 153 -10.15 -8.89 -15.91
CA LEU A 153 -10.84 -9.79 -14.99
C LEU A 153 -12.29 -9.34 -14.74
N ALA A 154 -12.50 -8.04 -14.48
CA ALA A 154 -13.84 -7.48 -14.32
C ALA A 154 -14.68 -7.64 -15.60
N GLY A 155 -14.17 -7.23 -16.74
CA GLY A 155 -14.88 -7.33 -18.02
C GLY A 155 -15.26 -8.77 -18.40
N VAL A 156 -14.33 -9.71 -18.27
CA VAL A 156 -14.62 -11.12 -18.56
C VAL A 156 -15.64 -11.69 -17.54
N SER A 157 -15.48 -11.38 -16.25
CA SER A 157 -16.42 -11.85 -15.22
C SER A 157 -17.83 -11.30 -15.47
N TRP A 158 -17.97 -10.02 -15.83
CA TRP A 158 -19.28 -9.42 -16.15
C TRP A 158 -19.94 -10.04 -17.37
N LEU A 159 -19.15 -10.33 -18.41
CA LEU A 159 -19.66 -10.95 -19.65
C LEU A 159 -20.05 -12.41 -19.46
N THR A 160 -19.34 -13.16 -18.62
CA THR A 160 -19.57 -14.58 -18.44
C THR A 160 -20.56 -14.94 -17.34
N SER A 161 -20.56 -14.18 -16.24
CA SER A 161 -21.38 -14.50 -15.05
C SER A 161 -22.48 -13.47 -14.78
N GLY A 162 -22.43 -12.30 -15.48
CA GLY A 162 -23.31 -11.18 -15.18
C GLY A 162 -23.05 -10.55 -13.80
N PHE A 163 -23.90 -9.60 -13.44
CA PHE A 163 -23.94 -9.01 -12.08
C PHE A 163 -24.97 -9.74 -11.25
N SER A 164 -24.59 -10.17 -10.05
CA SER A 164 -25.48 -10.75 -9.06
C SER A 164 -25.26 -10.10 -7.69
N PHE A 165 -26.35 -9.90 -6.98
CA PHE A 165 -26.36 -9.47 -5.58
C PHE A 165 -26.63 -10.68 -4.64
N ASP A 166 -26.64 -11.88 -5.16
CA ASP A 166 -26.95 -13.08 -4.38
C ASP A 166 -25.94 -13.26 -3.23
N GLY A 167 -26.45 -13.45 -2.04
CA GLY A 167 -25.64 -13.60 -0.82
C GLY A 167 -25.02 -12.30 -0.29
N LEU A 168 -25.30 -11.12 -0.91
CA LEU A 168 -24.83 -9.83 -0.43
C LEU A 168 -25.96 -9.04 0.23
N SER A 169 -25.68 -8.42 1.38
CA SER A 169 -26.56 -7.43 2.00
C SER A 169 -26.10 -6.03 1.64
N LEU A 170 -27.01 -5.06 1.67
CA LEU A 170 -26.64 -3.65 1.56
C LEU A 170 -25.91 -3.14 2.82
N GLY A 171 -26.18 -3.75 3.99
CA GLY A 171 -25.53 -3.40 5.26
C GLY A 171 -25.90 -2.02 5.77
N LEU A 172 -27.18 -1.62 5.61
CA LEU A 172 -27.66 -0.28 5.99
C LEU A 172 -27.93 -0.14 7.50
N GLU A 173 -27.84 -1.21 8.27
CA GLU A 173 -27.96 -1.17 9.72
C GLU A 173 -26.87 -0.30 10.34
N ALA A 174 -27.25 0.50 11.33
CA ALA A 174 -26.32 1.44 11.99
C ALA A 174 -25.02 0.81 12.48
N PRO A 175 -24.98 -0.41 13.09
CA PRO A 175 -23.75 -1.05 13.48
C PRO A 175 -22.80 -1.34 12.30
N ASN A 176 -23.35 -1.78 11.16
CA ASN A 176 -22.58 -2.11 9.96
C ASN A 176 -22.01 -0.85 9.30
N LEU A 177 -22.82 0.21 9.18
CA LEU A 177 -22.36 1.49 8.68
C LEU A 177 -21.25 2.08 9.56
N TRP A 178 -21.42 2.00 10.89
CA TRP A 178 -20.40 2.46 11.82
C TRP A 178 -19.09 1.67 11.69
N GLN A 179 -19.16 0.35 11.50
CA GLN A 179 -17.97 -0.46 11.22
C GLN A 179 -17.26 -0.06 9.94
N GLY A 180 -18.00 0.23 8.87
CA GLY A 180 -17.45 0.73 7.61
C GLY A 180 -16.72 2.06 7.79
N ILE A 181 -17.33 3.00 8.52
CA ILE A 181 -16.71 4.30 8.86
C ILE A 181 -15.47 4.08 9.74
N TYR A 182 -15.57 3.32 10.82
CA TYR A 182 -14.46 3.05 11.74
C TYR A 182 -13.25 2.46 11.02
N LYS A 183 -13.46 1.35 10.28
CA LYS A 183 -12.40 0.71 9.51
C LYS A 183 -11.86 1.62 8.41
N GLY A 184 -12.70 2.47 7.82
CA GLY A 184 -12.29 3.50 6.87
C GLY A 184 -11.38 4.57 7.50
N LEU A 185 -11.74 5.08 8.67
CA LEU A 185 -10.92 6.04 9.41
C LEU A 185 -9.55 5.47 9.80
N LEU A 186 -9.44 4.17 10.07
CA LEU A 186 -8.17 3.49 10.33
C LEU A 186 -7.21 3.51 9.13
N LEU A 187 -7.70 3.79 7.91
CA LEU A 187 -6.87 3.90 6.71
C LEU A 187 -6.18 5.26 6.58
N LEU A 188 -6.79 6.34 7.03
CA LEU A 188 -6.26 7.70 6.86
C LEU A 188 -4.84 7.87 7.42
N PRO A 189 -4.47 7.32 8.60
CA PRO A 189 -3.10 7.36 9.07
C PRO A 189 -2.16 6.41 8.33
N GLY A 190 -2.68 5.51 7.49
CA GLY A 190 -1.89 4.50 6.79
C GLY A 190 -0.65 5.04 6.07
N PRO A 191 -0.76 6.02 5.17
CA PRO A 191 0.39 6.53 4.42
C PRO A 191 1.51 7.09 5.28
N PHE A 192 1.22 7.55 6.51
CA PHE A 192 2.24 8.01 7.45
C PHE A 192 3.13 6.87 7.95
N THR A 193 2.66 5.64 7.90
CA THR A 193 3.44 4.45 8.28
C THR A 193 4.19 3.81 7.10
N TYR A 194 4.22 4.49 5.95
CA TYR A 194 4.97 4.07 4.77
C TYR A 194 6.30 4.81 4.66
N PRO A 195 7.43 4.25 5.12
CA PRO A 195 8.74 4.89 5.01
C PRO A 195 9.10 5.20 3.57
N TYR A 196 8.59 4.42 2.63
CA TYR A 196 8.79 4.63 1.19
C TYR A 196 8.29 6.00 0.72
N PHE A 197 7.12 6.46 1.18
CA PHE A 197 6.60 7.77 0.79
C PHE A 197 7.51 8.91 1.26
N PHE A 198 8.10 8.81 2.45
CA PHE A 198 9.08 9.78 2.91
C PHE A 198 10.39 9.71 2.12
N LYS A 199 10.78 8.52 1.66
CA LYS A 199 11.94 8.36 0.79
C LYS A 199 11.72 8.93 -0.61
N LEU A 200 10.51 8.85 -1.15
CA LEU A 200 10.15 9.56 -2.38
C LEU A 200 10.28 11.08 -2.21
N LEU A 201 9.81 11.61 -1.06
CA LEU A 201 9.95 13.03 -0.74
C LEU A 201 11.43 13.44 -0.60
N ASP A 202 12.24 12.64 0.11
CA ASP A 202 13.68 12.89 0.30
C ASP A 202 14.43 12.80 -1.03
N TYR A 203 14.12 11.82 -1.87
CA TYR A 203 14.72 11.65 -3.19
C TYR A 203 14.41 12.85 -4.11
N ASN A 204 13.18 13.33 -4.08
CA ASN A 204 12.77 14.51 -4.82
C ASN A 204 13.53 15.78 -4.39
N GLU A 205 13.76 15.96 -3.09
CA GLU A 205 14.52 17.11 -2.57
C GLU A 205 16.01 17.02 -2.88
N SER A 206 16.61 15.84 -2.77
CA SER A 206 18.05 15.66 -3.00
C SER A 206 18.46 15.78 -4.46
N ASN A 207 17.55 15.51 -5.40
CA ASN A 207 17.77 15.72 -6.84
C ASN A 207 17.32 17.11 -7.34
N GLY A 208 17.00 17.95 -6.49
CA GLY A 208 16.99 19.38 -6.23
C GLY A 208 16.37 20.31 -7.26
N ASP A 209 16.74 20.39 -8.47
CA ASP A 209 16.34 21.52 -9.34
C ASP A 209 15.25 21.20 -10.35
N LYS A 210 14.73 19.99 -10.36
CA LYS A 210 13.86 19.49 -11.46
C LYS A 210 12.42 19.22 -11.08
N VAL A 211 12.08 19.11 -9.79
CA VAL A 211 10.70 18.83 -9.36
C VAL A 211 10.27 19.78 -8.26
N LYS A 212 9.38 20.72 -8.60
CA LYS A 212 8.80 21.69 -7.66
C LYS A 212 7.98 20.98 -6.58
N LYS A 213 7.92 21.56 -5.35
CA LYS A 213 7.04 21.04 -4.26
C LYS A 213 5.60 20.77 -4.71
N CYS A 214 5.06 21.57 -5.62
CA CYS A 214 3.73 21.37 -6.20
C CYS A 214 3.58 20.04 -6.93
N ASP A 215 4.65 19.51 -7.55
CA ASP A 215 4.56 18.28 -8.33
C ASP A 215 4.40 17.05 -7.44
N ILE A 216 5.01 17.04 -6.24
CA ILE A 216 4.83 15.97 -5.25
C ILE A 216 3.41 15.92 -4.71
N ILE A 217 2.79 17.08 -4.44
CA ILE A 217 1.39 17.12 -3.96
C ILE A 217 0.47 16.62 -5.06
N LYS A 218 0.68 17.08 -6.30
CA LYS A 218 -0.04 16.56 -7.46
C LYS A 218 0.17 15.05 -7.61
N ALA A 219 1.37 14.54 -7.36
CA ALA A 219 1.65 13.11 -7.43
C ALA A 219 0.84 12.33 -6.38
N PHE A 220 0.70 12.81 -5.14
CA PHE A 220 -0.14 12.16 -4.13
C PHE A 220 -1.62 12.24 -4.47
N ILE A 221 -2.11 13.36 -5.00
CA ILE A 221 -3.51 13.51 -5.45
C ILE A 221 -3.78 12.56 -6.62
N LEU A 222 -2.96 12.60 -7.66
CA LEU A 222 -3.09 11.74 -8.84
C LEU A 222 -2.92 10.26 -8.48
N GLY A 223 -2.01 9.94 -7.56
CA GLY A 223 -1.80 8.58 -7.05
C GLY A 223 -3.04 8.06 -6.30
N GLY A 224 -3.64 8.89 -5.46
CA GLY A 224 -4.89 8.55 -4.78
C GLY A 224 -6.04 8.36 -5.76
N ILE A 225 -6.20 9.24 -6.76
CA ILE A 225 -7.22 9.10 -7.81
C ILE A 225 -6.97 7.82 -8.63
N GLY A 226 -5.72 7.57 -9.06
CA GLY A 226 -5.37 6.37 -9.80
C GLY A 226 -5.70 5.09 -9.01
N PHE A 227 -5.37 5.07 -7.73
CA PHE A 227 -5.78 3.98 -6.84
C PHE A 227 -7.31 3.84 -6.76
N GLY A 228 -8.05 4.95 -6.67
CA GLY A 228 -9.51 4.95 -6.67
C GLY A 228 -10.11 4.35 -7.94
N VAL A 229 -9.56 4.65 -9.11
CA VAL A 229 -9.97 4.02 -10.38
C VAL A 229 -9.77 2.51 -10.34
N TYR A 230 -8.61 2.02 -9.85
CA TYR A 230 -8.39 0.60 -9.63
C TYR A 230 -9.46 0.00 -8.71
N LEU A 231 -9.78 0.67 -7.58
CA LEU A 231 -10.76 0.17 -6.62
C LEU A 231 -12.17 0.04 -7.20
N VAL A 232 -12.60 0.90 -8.12
CA VAL A 232 -13.90 0.79 -8.79
C VAL A 232 -14.02 -0.55 -9.52
N PHE A 233 -13.02 -0.91 -10.32
CA PHE A 233 -13.01 -2.20 -11.01
C PHE A 233 -12.84 -3.38 -10.05
N ALA A 234 -11.95 -3.26 -9.08
CA ALA A 234 -11.73 -4.30 -8.07
C ALA A 234 -12.99 -4.57 -7.23
N PHE A 235 -13.68 -3.51 -6.82
CA PHE A 235 -14.91 -3.62 -6.05
C PHE A 235 -16.04 -4.25 -6.87
N SER A 236 -16.11 -3.98 -8.17
CA SER A 236 -17.14 -4.56 -9.04
C SER A 236 -17.05 -6.09 -9.16
N LEU A 237 -15.88 -6.68 -8.89
CA LEU A 237 -15.71 -8.14 -8.85
C LEU A 237 -16.50 -8.83 -7.74
N ILE A 238 -16.95 -8.09 -6.72
CA ILE A 238 -17.79 -8.62 -5.63
C ILE A 238 -19.14 -9.09 -6.16
N PHE A 239 -19.64 -8.46 -7.21
CA PHE A 239 -20.94 -8.74 -7.82
C PHE A 239 -20.90 -9.83 -8.91
N THR A 240 -19.79 -10.56 -9.05
CA THR A 240 -19.60 -11.55 -10.09
C THR A 240 -19.15 -12.88 -9.51
N ASN A 241 -19.61 -13.97 -10.10
CA ASN A 241 -19.11 -15.31 -9.81
C ASN A 241 -17.85 -15.56 -10.65
N ILE A 242 -16.69 -15.61 -9.98
CA ILE A 242 -15.42 -15.86 -10.67
C ILE A 242 -15.29 -17.35 -10.94
N SER A 243 -15.26 -17.75 -12.22
CA SER A 243 -15.06 -19.13 -12.61
C SER A 243 -13.69 -19.67 -12.15
N PRO A 244 -13.51 -21.01 -12.02
CA PRO A 244 -12.23 -21.60 -11.62
C PRO A 244 -11.04 -21.18 -12.50
N VAL A 245 -11.27 -20.97 -13.80
CA VAL A 245 -10.22 -20.47 -14.73
C VAL A 245 -9.83 -19.04 -14.38
N LEU A 246 -10.80 -18.19 -14.07
CA LEU A 246 -10.55 -16.80 -13.68
C LEU A 246 -9.92 -16.69 -12.28
N ASN A 247 -10.01 -17.71 -11.44
CA ASN A 247 -9.29 -17.72 -10.15
C ASN A 247 -7.77 -17.64 -10.32
N ILE A 248 -7.21 -18.23 -11.36
CA ILE A 248 -5.79 -18.08 -11.65
C ILE A 248 -5.46 -16.61 -12.01
N CYS A 249 -6.29 -15.97 -12.85
CA CYS A 249 -6.13 -14.56 -13.18
C CYS A 249 -6.26 -13.65 -11.94
N LYS A 250 -7.18 -13.99 -11.04
CA LYS A 250 -7.33 -13.31 -9.75
C LYS A 250 -6.10 -13.49 -8.86
N ALA A 251 -5.54 -14.71 -8.79
CA ALA A 251 -4.32 -14.98 -8.03
C ALA A 251 -3.13 -14.21 -8.59
N VAL A 252 -3.00 -14.11 -9.92
CA VAL A 252 -1.97 -13.28 -10.57
C VAL A 252 -2.17 -11.81 -10.21
N LEU A 253 -3.39 -11.26 -10.31
CA LEU A 253 -3.70 -9.88 -9.93
C LEU A 253 -3.33 -9.61 -8.47
N LEU A 254 -3.74 -10.47 -7.54
CA LEU A 254 -3.41 -10.34 -6.12
C LEU A 254 -1.90 -10.40 -5.88
N SER A 255 -1.18 -11.26 -6.62
CA SER A 255 0.27 -11.34 -6.54
C SER A 255 0.95 -10.06 -7.03
N VAL A 256 0.52 -9.49 -8.15
CA VAL A 256 1.09 -8.23 -8.67
C VAL A 256 0.85 -7.08 -7.69
N LEU A 257 -0.37 -7.00 -7.11
CA LEU A 257 -0.71 -6.04 -6.07
C LEU A 257 0.18 -6.19 -4.83
N ALA A 258 0.34 -7.43 -4.35
CA ALA A 258 1.17 -7.71 -3.19
C ALA A 258 2.65 -7.42 -3.45
N ILE A 259 3.17 -7.80 -4.62
CA ILE A 259 4.56 -7.59 -5.02
C ILE A 259 4.90 -6.10 -5.12
N SER A 260 4.01 -5.30 -5.69
CA SER A 260 4.20 -3.85 -5.82
C SER A 260 4.35 -3.18 -4.45
N SER A 261 3.48 -3.52 -3.48
CA SER A 261 3.61 -3.05 -2.11
C SER A 261 4.83 -3.66 -1.40
N LEU A 262 5.05 -4.96 -1.54
CA LEU A 262 6.16 -5.70 -0.92
C LEU A 262 7.52 -5.09 -1.29
N SER A 263 7.72 -4.74 -2.57
CA SER A 263 8.95 -4.13 -3.04
C SER A 263 9.26 -2.83 -2.31
N SER A 264 8.25 -2.00 -2.10
CA SER A 264 8.36 -0.72 -1.41
C SER A 264 8.71 -0.88 0.08
N PHE A 265 8.18 -1.91 0.76
CA PHE A 265 8.52 -2.19 2.16
C PHE A 265 9.90 -2.79 2.31
N ILE A 266 10.28 -3.76 1.48
CA ILE A 266 11.64 -4.32 1.44
C ILE A 266 12.68 -3.21 1.20
N TYR A 267 12.41 -2.32 0.23
CA TYR A 267 13.29 -1.19 -0.03
C TYR A 267 13.38 -0.24 1.17
N SER A 268 12.27 -0.01 1.87
CA SER A 268 12.23 0.87 3.05
C SER A 268 13.21 0.43 4.13
N GLU A 269 13.35 -0.88 4.38
CA GLU A 269 14.32 -1.43 5.34
C GLU A 269 15.76 -1.11 4.92
N PHE A 270 16.10 -1.28 3.64
CA PHE A 270 17.42 -0.90 3.14
C PHE A 270 17.69 0.60 3.24
N ALA A 271 16.65 1.40 3.01
CA ALA A 271 16.77 2.86 3.03
C ALA A 271 16.88 3.45 4.44
N VAL A 272 16.27 2.82 5.43
CA VAL A 272 16.29 3.25 6.84
C VAL A 272 17.52 2.75 7.57
N PHE A 273 17.84 1.48 7.45
CA PHE A 273 18.91 0.81 8.23
C PHE A 273 20.22 0.60 7.46
N GLY A 274 20.22 0.91 6.16
CA GLY A 274 21.34 0.59 5.29
C GLY A 274 21.35 -0.89 4.86
N LYS A 275 22.23 -1.21 3.90
CA LYS A 275 22.18 -2.51 3.18
C LYS A 275 22.32 -3.72 4.09
N LYS A 276 23.28 -3.72 5.03
CA LYS A 276 23.58 -4.90 5.86
C LYS A 276 22.47 -5.19 6.87
N LEU A 277 22.09 -4.18 7.68
CA LEU A 277 21.06 -4.36 8.71
C LEU A 277 19.68 -4.53 8.08
N GLY A 278 19.37 -3.75 7.02
CA GLY A 278 18.12 -3.91 6.27
C GLY A 278 17.99 -5.30 5.63
N LEU A 279 19.09 -5.93 5.18
CA LEU A 279 19.06 -7.31 4.73
C LEU A 279 18.68 -8.26 5.87
N GLY A 280 19.31 -8.09 7.04
CA GLY A 280 19.00 -8.90 8.23
C GLY A 280 17.53 -8.80 8.63
N ILE A 281 16.95 -7.58 8.62
CA ILE A 281 15.55 -7.34 8.96
C ILE A 281 14.62 -7.99 7.92
N ASN A 282 14.89 -7.84 6.63
CA ASN A 282 14.10 -8.47 5.58
C ASN A 282 14.15 -10.01 5.65
N LEU A 283 15.31 -10.59 5.95
CA LEU A 283 15.44 -12.04 6.15
C LEU A 283 14.72 -12.49 7.44
N PHE A 284 14.79 -11.70 8.51
CA PHE A 284 14.00 -11.93 9.71
C PHE A 284 12.49 -11.93 9.37
N ALA A 285 11.99 -10.91 8.68
CA ALA A 285 10.59 -10.86 8.26
C ALA A 285 10.20 -12.09 7.43
N LEU A 286 11.06 -12.51 6.50
CA LEU A 286 10.85 -13.69 5.67
C LEU A 286 10.71 -14.98 6.50
N VAL A 287 11.63 -15.21 7.44
CA VAL A 287 11.64 -16.44 8.26
C VAL A 287 10.49 -16.46 9.25
N PHE A 288 10.23 -15.34 9.93
CA PHE A 288 9.19 -15.28 10.96
C PHE A 288 7.77 -15.19 10.42
N TRP A 289 7.58 -14.91 9.13
CA TRP A 289 6.26 -14.86 8.51
C TRP A 289 5.43 -16.14 8.73
N ILE A 290 6.05 -17.32 8.78
CA ILE A 290 5.34 -18.59 8.95
C ILE A 290 4.49 -18.63 10.23
N PHE A 291 4.90 -17.91 11.29
CA PHE A 291 4.15 -17.82 12.54
C PHE A 291 3.00 -16.83 12.48
N VAL A 292 3.02 -15.91 11.52
CA VAL A 292 2.01 -14.86 11.33
C VAL A 292 0.98 -15.25 10.26
N ALA A 293 1.39 -16.06 9.29
CA ALA A 293 0.54 -16.51 8.19
C ALA A 293 -0.83 -17.08 8.62
N PRO A 294 -0.96 -17.84 9.74
CA PRO A 294 -2.27 -18.34 10.19
C PRO A 294 -3.30 -17.28 10.56
N LEU A 295 -2.88 -16.02 10.81
CA LEU A 295 -3.80 -14.92 11.09
C LEU A 295 -4.63 -14.50 9.86
N GLY A 296 -4.17 -14.87 8.66
CA GLY A 296 -4.78 -14.43 7.40
C GLY A 296 -4.60 -12.94 7.13
N VAL A 297 -4.95 -12.51 5.92
CA VAL A 297 -4.79 -11.11 5.47
C VAL A 297 -5.56 -10.14 6.36
N MET A 298 -6.81 -10.45 6.71
CA MET A 298 -7.64 -9.58 7.54
C MET A 298 -7.09 -9.45 8.96
N GLY A 299 -6.62 -10.53 9.57
CA GLY A 299 -6.05 -10.51 10.93
C GLY A 299 -4.77 -9.68 11.01
N VAL A 300 -3.84 -9.89 10.09
CA VAL A 300 -2.59 -9.11 10.02
C VAL A 300 -2.90 -7.63 9.75
N TRP A 301 -3.85 -7.34 8.84
CA TRP A 301 -4.26 -5.97 8.54
C TRP A 301 -4.88 -5.27 9.76
N THR A 302 -5.79 -5.93 10.48
CA THR A 302 -6.45 -5.34 11.65
C THR A 302 -5.44 -5.00 12.74
N LEU A 303 -4.58 -5.97 13.08
CA LEU A 303 -3.52 -5.76 14.09
C LEU A 303 -2.64 -4.56 13.76
N MET A 304 -2.23 -4.46 12.50
CA MET A 304 -1.43 -3.34 12.02
C MET A 304 -2.22 -2.02 12.00
N ALA A 305 -3.47 -2.03 11.51
CA ALA A 305 -4.27 -0.84 11.32
C ALA A 305 -4.60 -0.15 12.65
N GLU A 306 -4.94 -0.91 13.68
CA GLU A 306 -5.20 -0.39 15.01
C GLU A 306 -3.93 0.13 15.69
N SER A 307 -2.82 -0.61 15.59
CA SER A 307 -1.55 -0.21 16.20
C SER A 307 -1.02 1.11 15.62
N ARG A 308 -1.17 1.35 14.32
CA ARG A 308 -0.65 2.57 13.67
C ARG A 308 -1.37 3.86 14.09
N VAL A 309 -2.63 3.79 14.51
CA VAL A 309 -3.36 4.98 14.97
C VAL A 309 -2.66 5.61 16.17
N TYR A 310 -2.26 4.81 17.15
CA TYR A 310 -1.53 5.31 18.33
C TYR A 310 -0.20 5.97 17.96
N LEU A 311 0.53 5.36 17.00
CA LEU A 311 1.77 5.92 16.51
C LEU A 311 1.56 7.28 15.84
N ILE A 312 0.55 7.40 14.96
CA ILE A 312 0.30 8.64 14.22
C ILE A 312 -0.17 9.75 15.13
N VAL A 313 -1.03 9.44 16.11
CA VAL A 313 -1.43 10.41 17.14
C VAL A 313 -0.19 10.92 17.88
N GLY A 314 0.72 10.04 18.29
CA GLY A 314 1.99 10.43 18.91
C GLY A 314 2.85 11.35 18.03
N ILE A 315 2.97 11.03 16.74
CA ILE A 315 3.71 11.85 15.77
C ILE A 315 3.09 13.24 15.60
N LEU A 316 1.76 13.32 15.48
CA LEU A 316 1.05 14.59 15.33
C LEU A 316 1.22 15.47 16.60
N ILE A 317 1.09 14.87 17.79
CA ILE A 317 1.34 15.58 19.05
C ILE A 317 2.78 16.10 19.08
N ALA A 318 3.78 15.27 18.77
CA ALA A 318 5.18 15.69 18.73
C ALA A 318 5.42 16.81 17.74
N ALA A 319 4.78 16.78 16.56
CA ALA A 319 4.88 17.85 15.56
C ALA A 319 4.25 19.18 16.04
N ILE A 320 3.11 19.11 16.72
CA ILE A 320 2.44 20.30 17.31
C ILE A 320 3.30 20.90 18.41
N VAL A 321 3.82 20.08 19.32
CA VAL A 321 4.70 20.52 20.42
C VAL A 321 5.96 21.18 19.84
N LYS A 322 6.63 20.55 18.88
CA LYS A 322 7.80 21.12 18.22
C LYS A 322 7.49 22.47 17.59
N ARG A 323 6.41 22.58 16.81
CA ARG A 323 5.99 23.84 16.19
C ARG A 323 5.75 24.94 17.22
N THR A 324 5.16 24.61 18.39
CA THR A 324 4.90 25.56 19.46
C THR A 324 6.19 26.03 20.11
N MET A 325 7.14 25.09 20.33
CA MET A 325 8.46 25.43 20.89
C MET A 325 9.27 26.34 19.95
N ASP A 326 9.27 26.05 18.64
CA ASP A 326 9.99 26.87 17.65
C ASP A 326 9.42 28.28 17.55
N LYS A 327 8.08 28.46 17.62
CA LYS A 327 7.46 29.79 17.70
C LYS A 327 7.87 30.57 18.94
N ARG A 328 7.98 29.92 20.11
CA ARG A 328 8.41 30.58 21.36
C ARG A 328 9.87 31.03 21.32
N LYS A 329 10.75 30.32 20.62
CA LYS A 329 12.15 30.75 20.42
C LYS A 329 12.25 32.01 19.58
N VAL A 330 11.44 32.11 18.51
CA VAL A 330 11.43 33.30 17.62
C VAL A 330 10.92 34.57 18.35
N VAL A 331 10.00 34.42 19.31
CA VAL A 331 9.47 35.57 20.10
C VAL A 331 10.43 36.03 21.19
N ARG A 332 11.45 35.24 21.54
CA ARG A 332 12.43 35.57 22.58
C ARG A 332 13.75 36.17 22.03
N VAL A 333 13.89 36.31 20.75
CA VAL A 333 14.97 36.99 20.02
C VAL A 333 14.44 38.32 19.49
#